data_8e6ca30da44c91820a7f1cd045e0fd80
#
_entry.id   8e6ca30da44c91820a7f1cd045e0fd80
#
_cell.length_a   1.000
_cell.length_b   1.000
_cell.length_c   1.000
_cell.angle_alpha   90.00
_cell.angle_beta   90.00
_cell.angle_gamma   90.00
#
_symmetry.space_group_name_H-M   'P 1'
#
loop_
_entity.id
_entity.type
_entity.pdbx_description
1 polymer ?
#
loop_
_entity_poly.entity_id
_entity_poly.type
_entity_poly.pdbx_seq_one_letter_code
_entity_poly.pdbx_strand_id
1 'polypeptide(L)'
;IVLPTRPKSTWPLVVGFSDITALHAVMSLHGVPSLHASMCKALATLPEDAPQVLLMREALEKGKEFQHFGTSHFDGKKIIGGNLSVLYGLQGTPYSLNAVIDKLEEAPVLLIEDICERHYHIDRMLNNLRMSGVLGRLSGVIVGQFTDCDDDSLMGCTVQDSVNQAFAGYNYPIVFDAPY
;
A
#
# COMPACT_ATOMS: atom_id res chain seq x y z
N ILE A 1 -19.52 2.56 2.29
CA ILE A 1 -19.19 1.13 2.50
C ILE A 1 -20.13 0.61 3.56
N VAL A 2 -20.89 -0.45 3.24
CA VAL A 2 -21.74 -1.16 4.21
C VAL A 2 -20.91 -2.31 4.77
N LEU A 3 -20.58 -2.21 6.06
CA LEU A 3 -19.81 -3.26 6.73
C LEU A 3 -20.68 -4.48 7.04
N PRO A 4 -20.09 -5.70 7.01
CA PRO A 4 -20.80 -6.90 7.42
C PRO A 4 -21.25 -6.81 8.87
N THR A 5 -22.50 -7.23 9.16
CA THR A 5 -23.04 -7.32 10.53
C THR A 5 -22.61 -8.59 11.27
N ARG A 6 -21.97 -9.52 10.57
CA ARG A 6 -21.50 -10.82 11.10
C ARG A 6 -20.14 -10.69 11.80
N PRO A 7 -19.77 -11.66 12.64
CA PRO A 7 -18.49 -11.66 13.35
C PRO A 7 -17.29 -11.53 12.40
N LYS A 8 -16.24 -10.78 12.79
CA LYS A 8 -15.03 -10.54 11.98
C LYS A 8 -14.34 -11.83 11.52
N SER A 9 -14.40 -12.89 12.33
CA SER A 9 -13.85 -14.21 11.97
C SER A 9 -14.49 -14.87 10.75
N THR A 10 -15.65 -14.35 10.33
CA THR A 10 -16.36 -14.83 9.14
C THR A 10 -16.29 -13.87 7.95
N TRP A 11 -15.50 -12.80 8.07
CA TRP A 11 -15.29 -11.90 6.95
C TRP A 11 -14.41 -12.59 5.88
N PRO A 12 -14.72 -12.39 4.60
CA PRO A 12 -13.92 -12.95 3.52
C PRO A 12 -12.52 -12.32 3.50
N LEU A 13 -11.53 -13.06 3.01
CA LEU A 13 -10.25 -12.49 2.64
C LEU A 13 -10.46 -11.53 1.47
N VAL A 14 -10.03 -10.28 1.65
CA VAL A 14 -10.00 -9.28 0.57
C VAL A 14 -8.64 -9.36 -0.10
N VAL A 15 -8.65 -9.54 -1.42
CA VAL A 15 -7.44 -9.62 -2.26
C VAL A 15 -7.58 -8.64 -3.41
N GLY A 16 -6.54 -7.87 -3.69
CA GLY A 16 -6.51 -6.95 -4.82
C GLY A 16 -5.59 -5.75 -4.59
N PHE A 17 -5.59 -4.83 -5.54
CA PHE A 17 -4.84 -3.58 -5.52
C PHE A 17 -5.72 -2.44 -6.07
N SER A 18 -5.15 -1.26 -6.38
CA SER A 18 -5.88 -0.12 -6.93
C SER A 18 -7.03 0.30 -5.99
N ASP A 19 -8.28 0.40 -6.47
CA ASP A 19 -9.47 0.78 -5.67
C ASP A 19 -9.70 -0.12 -4.44
N ILE A 20 -9.21 -1.37 -4.48
CA ILE A 20 -9.29 -2.28 -3.33
C ILE A 20 -8.54 -1.74 -2.11
N THR A 21 -7.63 -0.80 -2.29
CA THR A 21 -6.96 -0.07 -1.19
C THR A 21 -7.95 0.52 -0.19
N ALA A 22 -9.12 1.00 -0.65
CA ALA A 22 -10.17 1.47 0.25
C ALA A 22 -10.72 0.36 1.15
N LEU A 23 -10.82 -0.86 0.64
CA LEU A 23 -11.20 -2.02 1.43
C LEU A 23 -10.08 -2.47 2.36
N HIS A 24 -8.81 -2.41 1.92
CA HIS A 24 -7.67 -2.68 2.80
C HIS A 24 -7.66 -1.75 4.03
N ALA A 25 -7.95 -0.46 3.84
CA ALA A 25 -8.07 0.48 4.95
C ALA A 25 -9.19 0.08 5.94
N VAL A 26 -10.35 -0.32 5.41
CA VAL A 26 -11.46 -0.83 6.25
C VAL A 26 -11.05 -2.10 7.01
N MET A 27 -10.42 -3.07 6.33
CA MET A 27 -9.98 -4.32 6.96
C MET A 27 -8.96 -4.02 8.07
N SER A 28 -8.00 -3.14 7.81
CA SER A 28 -6.98 -2.73 8.79
C SER A 28 -7.59 -2.06 10.03
N LEU A 29 -8.58 -1.18 9.87
CA LEU A 29 -9.31 -0.56 10.98
C LEU A 29 -9.99 -1.58 11.89
N HIS A 30 -10.39 -2.69 11.32
CA HIS A 30 -11.07 -3.76 12.07
C HIS A 30 -10.12 -4.88 12.53
N GLY A 31 -8.81 -4.78 12.25
CA GLY A 31 -7.82 -5.79 12.58
C GLY A 31 -8.01 -7.10 11.80
N VAL A 32 -8.60 -7.02 10.60
CA VAL A 32 -8.82 -8.17 9.72
C VAL A 32 -7.75 -8.16 8.63
N PRO A 33 -7.01 -9.26 8.42
CA PRO A 33 -6.01 -9.35 7.36
C PRO A 33 -6.64 -9.21 5.97
N SER A 34 -5.90 -8.58 5.06
CA SER A 34 -6.21 -8.51 3.64
C SER A 34 -4.90 -8.61 2.83
N LEU A 35 -4.98 -8.97 1.58
CA LEU A 35 -3.82 -9.22 0.72
C LEU A 35 -3.78 -8.20 -0.41
N HIS A 36 -2.76 -7.33 -0.40
CA HIS A 36 -2.44 -6.47 -1.54
C HIS A 36 -1.72 -7.32 -2.59
N ALA A 37 -2.40 -7.65 -3.66
CA ALA A 37 -1.91 -8.53 -4.72
C ALA A 37 -2.72 -8.34 -6.01
N SER A 38 -2.29 -8.99 -7.08
CA SER A 38 -2.99 -8.99 -8.36
C SER A 38 -4.47 -9.37 -8.22
N MET A 39 -5.31 -8.79 -9.07
CA MET A 39 -6.74 -9.11 -9.12
C MET A 39 -6.98 -10.44 -9.84
N CYS A 40 -8.17 -11.00 -9.66
CA CYS A 40 -8.61 -12.25 -10.34
C CYS A 40 -8.46 -12.23 -11.87
N LYS A 41 -8.44 -11.03 -12.48
CA LYS A 41 -8.15 -10.88 -13.91
C LYS A 41 -6.78 -11.45 -14.27
N ALA A 42 -5.76 -11.23 -13.44
CA ALA A 42 -4.42 -11.76 -13.67
C ALA A 42 -4.42 -13.30 -13.71
N LEU A 43 -5.15 -13.94 -12.80
CA LEU A 43 -5.30 -15.41 -12.80
C LEU A 43 -5.98 -15.96 -14.05
N ALA A 44 -6.84 -15.16 -14.70
CA ALA A 44 -7.58 -15.57 -15.89
C ALA A 44 -6.83 -15.28 -17.20
N THR A 45 -5.87 -14.34 -17.19
CA THR A 45 -5.25 -13.83 -18.43
C THR A 45 -3.75 -14.03 -18.51
N LEU A 46 -3.07 -14.22 -17.40
CA LEU A 46 -1.62 -14.47 -17.36
C LEU A 46 -1.33 -15.97 -17.41
N PRO A 47 -0.16 -16.38 -17.91
CA PRO A 47 0.33 -17.75 -17.81
C PRO A 47 0.39 -18.20 -16.34
N GLU A 48 0.19 -19.51 -16.11
CA GLU A 48 0.20 -20.07 -14.74
C GLU A 48 1.56 -19.93 -14.04
N ASP A 49 2.64 -19.81 -14.80
CA ASP A 49 4.01 -19.59 -14.33
C ASP A 49 4.41 -18.11 -14.24
N ALA A 50 3.50 -17.19 -14.51
CA ALA A 50 3.78 -15.76 -14.34
C ALA A 50 4.09 -15.46 -12.87
N PRO A 51 5.14 -14.64 -12.58
CA PRO A 51 5.57 -14.35 -11.21
C PRO A 51 4.41 -13.88 -10.32
N GLN A 52 3.54 -13.01 -10.81
CA GLN A 52 2.40 -12.48 -10.06
C GLN A 52 1.39 -13.58 -9.68
N VAL A 53 1.19 -14.57 -10.56
CA VAL A 53 0.29 -15.69 -10.33
C VAL A 53 0.89 -16.63 -9.28
N LEU A 54 2.19 -16.95 -9.42
CA LEU A 54 2.90 -17.81 -8.47
C LEU A 54 2.92 -17.21 -7.07
N LEU A 55 3.25 -15.91 -6.95
CA LEU A 55 3.29 -15.20 -5.68
C LEU A 55 1.92 -15.14 -5.01
N MET A 56 0.87 -14.85 -5.78
CA MET A 56 -0.49 -14.83 -5.25
C MET A 56 -0.92 -16.21 -4.77
N ARG A 57 -0.62 -17.27 -5.52
CA ARG A 57 -0.88 -18.66 -5.12
C ARG A 57 -0.16 -18.99 -3.82
N GLU A 58 1.13 -18.70 -3.74
CA GLU A 58 1.94 -18.92 -2.55
C GLU A 58 1.40 -18.17 -1.32
N ALA A 59 1.01 -16.91 -1.48
CA ALA A 59 0.41 -16.11 -0.42
C ALA A 59 -0.91 -16.72 0.08
N LEU A 60 -1.74 -17.23 -0.82
CA LEU A 60 -3.00 -17.87 -0.46
C LEU A 60 -2.80 -19.23 0.23
N GLU A 61 -1.79 -20.00 -0.20
CA GLU A 61 -1.46 -21.30 0.37
C GLU A 61 -0.80 -21.19 1.75
N LYS A 62 0.18 -20.30 1.90
CA LYS A 62 0.93 -20.09 3.15
C LYS A 62 0.19 -19.21 4.16
N GLY A 63 -0.75 -18.39 3.70
CA GLY A 63 -1.52 -17.50 4.55
C GLY A 63 -0.62 -16.57 5.38
N LYS A 64 -0.73 -16.63 6.71
CA LYS A 64 0.05 -15.77 7.63
C LYS A 64 1.56 -16.00 7.60
N GLU A 65 2.01 -17.11 7.08
CA GLU A 65 3.44 -17.46 6.96
C GLU A 65 4.06 -16.89 5.69
N PHE A 66 3.24 -16.32 4.82
CA PHE A 66 3.73 -15.67 3.62
C PHE A 66 4.44 -14.36 3.97
N GLN A 67 5.74 -14.32 3.71
CA GLN A 67 6.60 -13.15 3.87
C GLN A 67 7.35 -12.96 2.56
N HIS A 68 6.90 -11.98 1.75
CA HIS A 68 7.50 -11.87 0.42
C HIS A 68 8.21 -10.54 0.37
N PHE A 69 8.58 -9.73 0.72
CA PHE A 69 9.34 -8.53 0.33
C PHE A 69 10.86 -8.67 0.38
N GLY A 70 11.38 -9.88 0.60
CA GLY A 70 12.82 -10.11 0.60
C GLY A 70 13.62 -9.26 1.60
N THR A 71 12.94 -8.64 2.55
CA THR A 71 13.52 -7.69 3.48
C THR A 71 13.20 -8.08 4.90
N SER A 72 14.18 -8.62 5.59
CA SER A 72 14.12 -8.88 7.03
C SER A 72 13.84 -7.61 7.87
N HIS A 73 13.94 -6.43 7.26
CA HIS A 73 13.67 -5.14 7.93
C HIS A 73 12.24 -4.98 8.43
N PHE A 74 11.27 -5.70 7.83
CA PHE A 74 9.85 -5.54 8.13
C PHE A 74 9.20 -6.78 8.72
N ASP A 75 10.00 -7.76 9.12
CA ASP A 75 9.52 -9.01 9.72
C ASP A 75 8.65 -8.70 10.95
N GLY A 76 7.44 -9.27 10.95
CA GLY A 76 6.47 -9.08 12.03
C GLY A 76 5.77 -7.71 12.06
N LYS A 77 6.14 -6.76 11.19
CA LYS A 77 5.48 -5.45 11.12
C LYS A 77 4.16 -5.52 10.37
N LYS A 78 3.20 -4.70 10.81
CA LYS A 78 1.96 -4.50 10.06
C LYS A 78 2.20 -3.59 8.87
N ILE A 79 1.76 -4.03 7.69
CA ILE A 79 1.78 -3.24 6.47
C ILE A 79 0.39 -2.64 6.27
N ILE A 80 0.34 -1.35 5.99
CA ILE A 80 -0.88 -0.61 5.63
C ILE A 80 -0.62 0.17 4.34
N GLY A 81 -1.66 0.56 3.64
CA GLY A 81 -1.53 1.39 2.45
C GLY A 81 -2.00 0.70 1.17
N GLY A 82 -1.36 0.99 0.06
CA GLY A 82 -1.67 0.56 -1.30
C GLY A 82 -1.58 1.70 -2.30
N ASN A 83 -2.60 1.85 -3.16
CA ASN A 83 -2.64 2.86 -4.20
C ASN A 83 -2.67 4.28 -3.61
N LEU A 84 -1.71 5.13 -4.00
CA LEU A 84 -1.48 6.45 -3.41
C LEU A 84 -2.65 7.41 -3.66
N SER A 85 -3.24 7.40 -4.85
CA SER A 85 -4.37 8.27 -5.19
C SER A 85 -5.62 7.89 -4.40
N VAL A 86 -5.85 6.61 -4.16
CA VAL A 86 -6.94 6.15 -3.28
C VAL A 86 -6.69 6.55 -1.83
N LEU A 87 -5.46 6.38 -1.32
CA LEU A 87 -5.08 6.82 0.02
C LEU A 87 -5.29 8.32 0.21
N TYR A 88 -4.93 9.12 -0.80
CA TYR A 88 -5.18 10.55 -0.82
C TYR A 88 -6.68 10.87 -0.76
N GLY A 89 -7.50 10.16 -1.55
CA GLY A 89 -8.96 10.30 -1.54
C GLY A 89 -9.62 9.94 -0.21
N LEU A 90 -8.98 9.12 0.62
CA LEU A 90 -9.47 8.75 1.94
C LEU A 90 -9.09 9.76 3.04
N GLN A 91 -8.25 10.76 2.77
CA GLN A 91 -7.85 11.75 3.77
C GLN A 91 -9.07 12.52 4.32
N GLY A 92 -9.06 12.77 5.62
CA GLY A 92 -10.17 13.43 6.31
C GLY A 92 -11.42 12.56 6.51
N THR A 93 -11.41 11.31 6.07
CA THR A 93 -12.49 10.35 6.32
C THR A 93 -12.16 9.44 7.51
N PRO A 94 -13.15 8.71 8.07
CA PRO A 94 -12.90 7.69 9.09
C PRO A 94 -12.01 6.52 8.62
N TYR A 95 -11.68 6.44 7.34
CA TYR A 95 -10.87 5.41 6.72
C TYR A 95 -9.47 5.89 6.33
N SER A 96 -9.08 7.09 6.75
CA SER A 96 -7.76 7.66 6.47
C SER A 96 -6.63 6.86 7.13
N LEU A 97 -5.41 7.01 6.60
CA LEU A 97 -4.23 6.39 7.20
C LEU A 97 -4.06 6.77 8.67
N ASN A 98 -4.32 8.02 9.04
CA ASN A 98 -4.27 8.43 10.45
C ASN A 98 -5.26 7.64 11.30
N ALA A 99 -6.50 7.44 10.83
CA ALA A 99 -7.49 6.66 11.55
C ALA A 99 -7.09 5.17 11.68
N VAL A 100 -6.45 4.61 10.66
CA VAL A 100 -5.88 3.25 10.71
C VAL A 100 -4.75 3.19 11.74
N ILE A 101 -3.78 4.10 11.68
CA ILE A 101 -2.62 4.13 12.58
C ILE A 101 -3.06 4.30 14.05
N ASP A 102 -4.11 5.09 14.32
CA ASP A 102 -4.67 5.27 15.68
C ASP A 102 -5.20 3.97 16.31
N LYS A 103 -5.44 2.92 15.51
CA LYS A 103 -5.90 1.60 15.97
C LYS A 103 -4.77 0.60 16.15
N LEU A 104 -3.55 0.95 15.76
CA LEU A 104 -2.40 0.08 15.85
C LEU A 104 -1.62 0.34 17.14
N GLU A 105 -1.11 -0.73 17.74
CA GLU A 105 -0.27 -0.64 18.94
C GLU A 105 1.17 -0.24 18.61
N GLU A 106 1.61 -0.55 17.38
CA GLU A 106 2.95 -0.24 16.89
C GLU A 106 2.90 0.56 15.59
N ALA A 107 3.96 1.32 15.35
CA ALA A 107 4.15 2.05 14.10
C ALA A 107 4.17 1.07 12.91
N PRO A 108 3.29 1.25 11.91
CA PRO A 108 3.23 0.36 10.76
C PRO A 108 4.25 0.70 9.69
N VAL A 109 4.39 -0.19 8.72
CA VAL A 109 5.04 0.07 7.43
C VAL A 109 4.00 0.54 6.43
N LEU A 110 4.30 1.62 5.70
CA LEU A 110 3.44 2.13 4.64
C LEU A 110 3.84 1.51 3.29
N LEU A 111 2.90 0.90 2.60
CA LEU A 111 3.01 0.53 1.19
C LEU A 111 2.38 1.63 0.34
N ILE A 112 3.10 2.10 -0.68
CA ILE A 112 2.57 2.99 -1.72
C ILE A 112 2.93 2.51 -3.11
N GLU A 113 2.00 2.59 -4.02
CA GLU A 113 2.15 2.40 -5.46
C GLU A 113 1.14 3.28 -6.20
N ASP A 114 1.32 3.51 -7.48
CA ASP A 114 0.27 4.12 -8.30
C ASP A 114 0.42 3.73 -9.79
N ILE A 115 -0.61 4.03 -10.58
CA ILE A 115 -0.62 3.79 -12.01
C ILE A 115 -1.31 4.94 -12.77
N CYS A 116 -0.69 5.36 -13.87
CA CYS A 116 -1.22 6.39 -14.78
C CYS A 116 -1.45 7.76 -14.10
N GLU A 117 -0.75 8.06 -13.00
CA GLU A 117 -0.84 9.35 -12.34
C GLU A 117 0.17 10.34 -12.90
N ARG A 118 -0.23 11.62 -12.96
CA ARG A 118 0.67 12.69 -13.38
C ARG A 118 1.66 13.02 -12.27
N HIS A 119 2.90 13.34 -12.63
CA HIS A 119 3.97 13.65 -11.70
C HIS A 119 3.56 14.67 -10.62
N TYR A 120 2.95 15.80 -11.01
CA TYR A 120 2.51 16.81 -10.04
C TYR A 120 1.38 16.35 -9.11
N HIS A 121 0.58 15.35 -9.50
CA HIS A 121 -0.39 14.71 -8.60
C HIS A 121 0.33 13.88 -7.55
N ILE A 122 1.32 13.07 -7.98
CA ILE A 122 2.13 12.25 -7.07
C ILE A 122 2.81 13.14 -6.03
N ASP A 123 3.47 14.21 -6.46
CA ASP A 123 4.11 15.18 -5.55
C ASP A 123 3.10 15.76 -4.55
N ARG A 124 1.94 16.18 -5.02
CA ARG A 124 0.86 16.72 -4.16
C ARG A 124 0.39 15.71 -3.13
N MET A 125 0.17 14.46 -3.54
CA MET A 125 -0.31 13.39 -2.67
C MET A 125 0.72 13.04 -1.60
N LEU A 126 2.00 12.94 -1.96
CA LEU A 126 3.10 12.71 -1.04
C LEU A 126 3.25 13.86 -0.02
N ASN A 127 3.18 15.11 -0.50
CA ASN A 127 3.21 16.28 0.38
C ASN A 127 1.99 16.32 1.32
N ASN A 128 0.82 15.88 0.87
CA ASN A 128 -0.36 15.76 1.74
C ASN A 128 -0.12 14.74 2.87
N LEU A 129 0.44 13.57 2.57
CA LEU A 129 0.80 12.57 3.58
C LEU A 129 1.80 13.13 4.60
N ARG A 130 2.76 13.92 4.13
CA ARG A 130 3.75 14.59 5.00
C ARG A 130 3.08 15.62 5.92
N MET A 131 2.28 16.53 5.36
CA MET A 131 1.60 17.59 6.11
C MET A 131 0.53 17.06 7.08
N SER A 132 -0.11 15.93 6.74
CA SER A 132 -1.08 15.27 7.63
C SER A 132 -0.43 14.54 8.81
N GLY A 133 0.91 14.52 8.88
CA GLY A 133 1.68 13.88 9.94
C GLY A 133 1.78 12.35 9.85
N VAL A 134 1.21 11.74 8.81
CA VAL A 134 1.26 10.28 8.60
C VAL A 134 2.69 9.78 8.57
N LEU A 135 3.58 10.45 7.81
CA LEU A 135 4.94 9.96 7.59
C LEU A 135 5.78 9.91 8.88
N GLY A 136 5.51 10.78 9.85
CA GLY A 136 6.19 10.77 11.15
C GLY A 136 5.77 9.63 12.09
N ARG A 137 4.76 8.83 11.71
CA ARG A 137 4.16 7.77 12.52
C ARG A 137 4.46 6.36 12.01
N LEU A 138 5.36 6.25 11.04
CA LEU A 138 5.71 5.00 10.37
C LEU A 138 6.98 4.37 10.97
N SER A 139 7.12 3.06 10.81
CA SER A 139 8.35 2.33 11.09
C SER A 139 9.13 1.96 9.81
N GLY A 140 8.58 2.24 8.63
CA GLY A 140 9.20 1.99 7.35
C GLY A 140 8.26 2.28 6.19
N VAL A 141 8.81 2.24 4.98
CA VAL A 141 8.06 2.45 3.73
C VAL A 141 8.47 1.41 2.70
N ILE A 142 7.49 0.86 2.02
CA ILE A 142 7.63 0.02 0.84
C ILE A 142 7.09 0.85 -0.33
N VAL A 143 7.96 1.16 -1.27
CA VAL A 143 7.60 1.84 -2.51
C VAL A 143 7.50 0.79 -3.61
N GLY A 144 6.29 0.54 -4.06
CA GLY A 144 6.00 -0.28 -5.23
C GLY A 144 6.28 0.48 -6.52
N GLN A 145 5.72 0.00 -7.61
CA GLN A 145 5.93 0.65 -8.90
C GLN A 145 4.98 1.84 -9.08
N PHE A 146 5.46 2.86 -9.77
CA PHE A 146 4.67 3.95 -10.30
C PHE A 146 4.56 3.75 -11.82
N THR A 147 3.68 2.82 -12.20
CA THR A 147 3.54 2.36 -13.59
C THR A 147 2.86 3.42 -14.44
N ASP A 148 3.41 3.68 -15.64
CA ASP A 148 2.88 4.72 -16.56
C ASP A 148 2.72 6.10 -15.88
N CYS A 149 3.57 6.39 -14.91
CA CYS A 149 3.68 7.67 -14.21
C CYS A 149 4.91 8.41 -14.76
N ASP A 150 4.73 9.08 -15.89
CA ASP A 150 5.83 9.73 -16.59
C ASP A 150 6.38 10.95 -15.84
N ASP A 151 7.67 11.15 -15.91
CA ASP A 151 8.31 12.36 -15.42
C ASP A 151 7.83 13.58 -16.21
N ASP A 152 7.52 14.65 -15.50
CA ASP A 152 7.15 15.94 -16.10
C ASP A 152 8.37 16.87 -16.06
N SER A 153 8.88 17.25 -17.23
CA SER A 153 10.05 18.14 -17.34
C SER A 153 9.84 19.51 -16.66
N LEU A 154 8.59 19.94 -16.51
CA LEU A 154 8.26 21.20 -15.82
C LEU A 154 8.45 21.10 -14.30
N MET A 155 8.47 19.88 -13.75
CA MET A 155 8.72 19.64 -12.32
C MET A 155 10.21 19.79 -11.95
N GLY A 156 11.12 19.70 -12.92
CA GLY A 156 12.58 19.82 -12.71
C GLY A 156 13.20 18.66 -11.92
N CYS A 157 12.47 17.59 -11.68
CA CYS A 157 12.90 16.38 -10.98
C CYS A 157 12.14 15.17 -11.54
N THR A 158 12.56 13.97 -11.20
CA THR A 158 11.85 12.73 -11.54
C THR A 158 10.76 12.39 -10.51
N VAL A 159 9.84 11.47 -10.86
CA VAL A 159 8.88 10.88 -9.90
C VAL A 159 9.64 10.24 -8.73
N GLN A 160 10.74 9.54 -9.01
CA GLN A 160 11.60 8.95 -7.99
C GLN A 160 12.20 10.00 -7.04
N ASP A 161 12.60 11.15 -7.56
CA ASP A 161 13.13 12.26 -6.74
C ASP A 161 12.03 12.82 -5.83
N SER A 162 10.80 12.98 -6.33
CA SER A 162 9.64 13.42 -5.53
C SER A 162 9.35 12.45 -4.39
N VAL A 163 9.41 11.14 -4.66
CA VAL A 163 9.26 10.10 -3.62
C VAL A 163 10.37 10.22 -2.58
N ASN A 164 11.64 10.29 -3.01
CA ASN A 164 12.78 10.43 -2.12
C ASN A 164 12.67 11.69 -1.24
N GLN A 165 12.27 12.80 -1.83
CA GLN A 165 12.11 14.07 -1.13
C GLN A 165 10.98 14.03 -0.08
N ALA A 166 9.88 13.36 -0.38
CA ALA A 166 8.77 13.22 0.56
C ALA A 166 9.19 12.52 1.85
N PHE A 167 10.07 11.53 1.75
CA PHE A 167 10.58 10.75 2.88
C PHE A 167 11.89 11.29 3.47
N ALA A 168 12.46 12.35 2.91
CA ALA A 168 13.68 12.97 3.43
C ALA A 168 13.48 13.49 4.86
N GLY A 169 14.45 13.16 5.72
CA GLY A 169 14.45 13.57 7.14
C GLY A 169 13.78 12.58 8.11
N TYR A 170 13.26 11.47 7.62
CA TYR A 170 12.82 10.34 8.45
C TYR A 170 13.90 9.26 8.52
N ASN A 171 14.05 8.61 9.69
CA ASN A 171 15.13 7.65 9.96
C ASN A 171 14.69 6.18 9.89
N TYR A 172 13.59 5.89 9.23
CA TYR A 172 13.13 4.52 9.02
C TYR A 172 13.58 3.97 7.65
N PRO A 173 13.66 2.64 7.46
CA PRO A 173 14.04 2.05 6.19
C PRO A 173 12.99 2.31 5.11
N ILE A 174 13.46 2.54 3.88
CA ILE A 174 12.65 2.67 2.67
C ILE A 174 13.12 1.61 1.68
N VAL A 175 12.20 0.77 1.21
CA VAL A 175 12.46 -0.26 0.21
C VAL A 175 11.73 0.08 -1.06
N PHE A 176 12.46 0.10 -2.16
CA PHE A 176 11.94 0.39 -3.50
C PHE A 176 11.74 -0.90 -4.30
N ASP A 177 10.99 -0.78 -5.40
CA ASP A 177 10.77 -1.85 -6.38
C ASP A 177 10.22 -3.15 -5.78
N ALA A 178 9.40 -3.02 -4.75
CA ALA A 178 8.73 -4.19 -4.20
C ALA A 178 7.84 -4.83 -5.29
N PRO A 179 7.96 -6.14 -5.53
CA PRO A 179 7.09 -6.85 -6.48
C PRO A 179 5.65 -6.89 -5.95
N TYR A 180 4.66 -6.85 -6.85
CA TYR A 180 3.25 -7.10 -6.49
C TYR A 180 2.81 -8.50 -6.78
#